data_ec4a73696e53a5fd2bc274471775ff6d
#
_entry.id   ec4a73696e53a5fd2bc274471775ff6d
#
_cell.length_a   1.000
_cell.length_b   1.000
_cell.length_c   1.000
_cell.angle_alpha   90.00
_cell.angle_beta   90.00
_cell.angle_gamma   90.00
#
_symmetry.space_group_name_H-M   'P 1'
#
loop_
_entity.id
_entity.type
_entity.pdbx_description
1 polymer ?
#
loop_
_entity_poly.entity_id
_entity_poly.type
_entity_poly.pdbx_seq_one_letter_code
_entity_poly.pdbx_strand_id
1 'polypeptide(L)'
;LLGFLSSLPIVLETLAYSEKDNIWNVLREEIEVFFTPANFFIPILILLVLGIVSFMVFSKFNQFIISSLLFLICIHLIFLPSAIGLFQDRFKQAGLKVKEMNKPLAMHKMNFPSFGVYARDTAYRNHNDGQIILLRSNQIDELGSVTEIYNRSGISVVIKE
;
A
#
# COMPACT_ATOMS: atom_id res chain seq x y z
N LEU A 1 23.33 2.47 0.34
CA LEU A 1 21.96 2.44 0.84
C LEU A 1 20.98 3.17 -0.09
N LEU A 2 21.28 4.43 -0.47
CA LEU A 2 20.45 5.20 -1.41
C LEU A 2 20.31 4.47 -2.76
N GLY A 3 21.37 3.84 -3.26
CA GLY A 3 21.32 3.01 -4.46
C GLY A 3 20.38 1.82 -4.33
N PHE A 4 20.35 1.16 -3.16
CA PHE A 4 19.40 0.09 -2.88
C PHE A 4 17.94 0.61 -2.84
N LEU A 5 17.72 1.74 -2.18
CA LEU A 5 16.37 2.35 -2.13
C LEU A 5 15.88 2.80 -3.51
N SER A 6 16.76 3.33 -4.35
CA SER A 6 16.39 3.72 -5.72
C SER A 6 16.13 2.53 -6.64
N SER A 7 16.71 1.36 -6.36
CA SER A 7 16.46 0.12 -7.11
C SER A 7 15.22 -0.64 -6.60
N LEU A 8 14.66 -0.27 -5.44
CA LEU A 8 13.54 -0.97 -4.82
C LEU A 8 12.32 -1.13 -5.75
N PRO A 9 11.87 -0.11 -6.50
CA PRO A 9 10.77 -0.26 -7.44
C PRO A 9 11.06 -1.31 -8.51
N ILE A 10 12.27 -1.32 -9.06
CA ILE A 10 12.70 -2.27 -10.10
C ILE A 10 12.73 -3.69 -9.53
N VAL A 11 13.24 -3.86 -8.30
CA VAL A 11 13.27 -5.16 -7.62
C VAL A 11 11.85 -5.66 -7.33
N LEU A 12 10.97 -4.78 -6.86
CA LEU A 12 9.56 -5.13 -6.61
C LEU A 12 8.84 -5.50 -7.90
N GLU A 13 9.09 -4.78 -8.99
CA GLU A 13 8.54 -5.08 -10.30
C GLU A 13 9.02 -6.43 -10.83
N THR A 14 10.30 -6.75 -10.64
CA THR A 14 10.89 -8.04 -11.04
C THR A 14 10.31 -9.20 -10.23
N LEU A 15 10.09 -8.99 -8.93
CA LEU A 15 9.44 -9.98 -8.05
C LEU A 15 7.97 -10.18 -8.40
N ALA A 16 7.28 -9.10 -8.80
CA ALA A 16 5.87 -9.15 -9.24
C ALA A 16 5.68 -9.96 -10.52
N TYR A 17 6.73 -10.16 -11.31
CA TYR A 17 6.67 -10.96 -12.55
C TYR A 17 6.70 -12.48 -12.31
N SER A 18 6.83 -12.93 -11.07
CA SER A 18 6.77 -14.36 -10.75
C SER A 18 5.33 -14.87 -10.88
N GLU A 19 5.06 -15.70 -11.88
CA GLU A 19 3.73 -16.22 -12.24
C GLU A 19 3.00 -17.02 -11.15
N LYS A 20 3.67 -17.35 -10.06
CA LYS A 20 3.12 -18.25 -9.02
C LYS A 20 2.23 -17.60 -7.98
N ASP A 21 2.31 -16.29 -7.77
CA ASP A 21 1.55 -15.62 -6.72
C ASP A 21 0.74 -14.44 -7.27
N ASN A 22 -0.57 -14.62 -7.30
CA ASN A 22 -1.55 -13.59 -7.69
C ASN A 22 -1.41 -12.26 -6.90
N ILE A 23 -0.76 -12.31 -5.73
CA ILE A 23 -0.48 -11.15 -4.86
C ILE A 23 0.50 -10.17 -5.54
N TRP A 24 1.49 -10.66 -6.27
CA TRP A 24 2.51 -9.83 -6.90
C TRP A 24 1.97 -9.07 -8.12
N ASN A 25 1.13 -9.71 -8.92
CA ASN A 25 0.46 -9.03 -10.04
C ASN A 25 -0.45 -7.89 -9.55
N VAL A 26 -1.05 -8.08 -8.39
CA VAL A 26 -1.87 -7.11 -7.69
C VAL A 26 -1.05 -5.91 -7.17
N LEU A 27 0.15 -6.18 -6.66
CA LEU A 27 1.03 -5.12 -6.16
C LEU A 27 1.63 -4.28 -7.28
N ARG A 28 1.70 -4.79 -8.50
CA ARG A 28 2.29 -4.07 -9.64
C ARG A 28 1.57 -2.75 -9.92
N GLU A 29 0.25 -2.76 -9.99
CA GLU A 29 -0.55 -1.54 -10.20
C GLU A 29 -0.30 -0.50 -9.10
N GLU A 30 -0.14 -0.96 -7.85
CA GLU A 30 0.14 -0.08 -6.71
C GLU A 30 1.57 0.46 -6.73
N ILE A 31 2.55 -0.32 -7.20
CA ILE A 31 3.95 0.10 -7.34
C ILE A 31 4.04 1.33 -8.27
N GLU A 32 3.37 1.31 -9.41
CA GLU A 32 3.36 2.42 -10.36
C GLU A 32 2.78 3.71 -9.76
N VAL A 33 1.80 3.59 -8.86
CA VAL A 33 1.17 4.74 -8.19
C VAL A 33 2.08 5.37 -7.12
N PHE A 34 2.75 4.55 -6.31
CA PHE A 34 3.52 5.03 -5.16
C PHE A 34 4.97 5.36 -5.49
N PHE A 35 5.58 4.69 -6.45
CA PHE A 35 6.97 4.91 -6.85
C PHE A 35 7.10 5.81 -8.09
N THR A 36 6.30 6.86 -8.14
CA THR A 36 6.41 7.87 -9.20
C THR A 36 7.70 8.69 -9.07
N PRO A 37 8.21 9.28 -10.15
CA PRO A 37 9.37 10.18 -10.08
C PRO A 37 9.20 11.29 -9.03
N ALA A 38 8.04 11.90 -8.95
CA ALA A 38 7.77 13.00 -8.02
C ALA A 38 7.77 12.54 -6.55
N ASN A 39 7.15 11.40 -6.26
CA ASN A 39 6.93 10.96 -4.87
C ASN A 39 8.12 10.19 -4.30
N PHE A 40 8.94 9.59 -5.14
CA PHE A 40 10.02 8.70 -4.71
C PHE A 40 11.39 9.13 -5.20
N PHE A 41 11.58 9.26 -6.50
CA PHE A 41 12.93 9.49 -7.07
C PHE A 41 13.46 10.90 -6.81
N ILE A 42 12.63 11.95 -6.95
CA ILE A 42 13.07 13.34 -6.71
C ILE A 42 13.50 13.55 -5.26
N PRO A 43 12.74 13.15 -4.23
CA PRO A 43 13.17 13.24 -2.84
C PRO A 43 14.46 12.47 -2.56
N ILE A 44 14.63 11.27 -3.13
CA ILE A 44 15.87 10.51 -2.97
C ILE A 44 17.05 11.26 -3.60
N LEU A 45 16.88 11.82 -4.79
CA LEU A 45 17.93 12.60 -5.46
C LEU A 45 18.34 13.83 -4.63
N ILE A 46 17.38 14.54 -4.07
CA ILE A 46 17.64 15.69 -3.17
C ILE A 46 18.47 15.24 -1.97
N LEU A 47 18.08 14.15 -1.30
CA LEU A 47 18.82 13.62 -0.15
C LEU A 47 20.22 13.14 -0.52
N LEU A 48 20.40 12.58 -1.72
CA LEU A 48 21.70 12.19 -2.23
C LEU A 48 22.61 13.43 -2.43
N VAL A 49 22.11 14.47 -3.04
CA VAL A 49 22.84 15.75 -3.24
C VAL A 49 23.21 16.36 -1.87
N LEU A 50 22.28 16.41 -0.92
CA LEU A 50 22.54 16.89 0.44
C LEU A 50 23.61 16.05 1.14
N GLY A 51 23.61 14.74 0.95
CA GLY A 51 24.62 13.83 1.47
C GLY A 51 26.01 14.11 0.90
N ILE A 52 26.12 14.34 -0.41
CA ILE A 52 27.38 14.68 -1.08
C ILE A 52 27.91 16.02 -0.56
N VAL A 53 27.05 17.06 -0.52
CA VAL A 53 27.44 18.37 0.01
C VAL A 53 27.89 18.28 1.45
N SER A 54 27.19 17.52 2.27
CA SER A 54 27.57 17.26 3.66
C SER A 54 28.95 16.61 3.76
N PHE A 55 29.24 15.65 2.90
CA PHE A 55 30.55 14.98 2.85
C PHE A 55 31.70 15.94 2.51
N MET A 56 31.44 16.91 1.64
CA MET A 56 32.47 17.91 1.24
C MET A 56 32.73 19.00 2.29
N VAL A 57 31.72 19.36 3.07
CA VAL A 57 31.77 20.55 3.95
C VAL A 57 32.12 20.21 5.40
N PHE A 58 31.72 19.03 5.89
CA PHE A 58 31.83 18.73 7.32
C PHE A 58 33.00 17.81 7.68
N SER A 59 33.45 17.88 8.94
CA SER A 59 34.44 16.95 9.50
C SER A 59 33.91 15.52 9.56
N LYS A 60 34.77 14.50 9.64
CA LYS A 60 34.38 13.08 9.67
C LYS A 60 33.33 12.73 10.73
N PHE A 61 33.43 13.33 11.91
CA PHE A 61 32.47 13.10 12.99
C PHE A 61 31.08 13.67 12.65
N ASN A 62 31.04 14.91 12.16
CA ASN A 62 29.79 15.54 11.74
C ASN A 62 29.17 14.87 10.52
N GLN A 63 29.99 14.35 9.59
CA GLN A 63 29.52 13.56 8.45
C GLN A 63 28.73 12.33 8.90
N PHE A 64 29.20 11.63 9.94
CA PHE A 64 28.48 10.45 10.45
C PHE A 64 27.12 10.85 11.01
N ILE A 65 27.03 11.91 11.82
CA ILE A 65 25.78 12.40 12.40
C ILE A 65 24.81 12.84 11.30
N ILE A 66 25.27 13.63 10.33
CA ILE A 66 24.44 14.15 9.26
C ILE A 66 23.93 13.02 8.36
N SER A 67 24.81 12.05 8.01
CA SER A 67 24.40 10.89 7.22
C SER A 67 23.36 10.04 7.92
N SER A 68 23.49 9.85 9.24
CA SER A 68 22.48 9.13 10.03
C SER A 68 21.15 9.88 10.08
N LEU A 69 21.19 11.20 10.21
CA LEU A 69 19.98 12.04 10.20
C LEU A 69 19.29 12.01 8.82
N LEU A 70 20.05 12.15 7.74
CA LEU A 70 19.50 12.05 6.38
C LEU A 70 18.89 10.68 6.10
N PHE A 71 19.49 9.62 6.63
CA PHE A 71 18.95 8.27 6.53
C PHE A 71 17.60 8.13 7.26
N LEU A 72 17.50 8.65 8.49
CA LEU A 72 16.25 8.65 9.24
C LEU A 72 15.16 9.46 8.54
N ILE A 73 15.51 10.61 7.97
CA ILE A 73 14.59 11.43 7.17
C ILE A 73 14.11 10.65 5.96
N CYS A 74 15.00 9.98 5.24
CA CYS A 74 14.66 9.15 4.08
C CYS A 74 13.65 8.05 4.45
N ILE A 75 13.92 7.32 5.53
CA ILE A 75 13.00 6.29 6.00
C ILE A 75 11.64 6.87 6.35
N HIS A 76 11.59 7.93 7.14
CA HIS A 76 10.34 8.45 7.66
C HIS A 76 9.49 9.22 6.65
N LEU A 77 10.11 10.00 5.76
CA LEU A 77 9.38 10.88 4.85
C LEU A 77 9.16 10.27 3.46
N ILE A 78 9.95 9.29 3.06
CA ILE A 78 9.87 8.73 1.70
C ILE A 78 9.48 7.26 1.76
N PHE A 79 10.29 6.44 2.43
CA PHE A 79 10.10 5.00 2.39
C PHE A 79 8.85 4.54 3.15
N LEU A 80 8.66 5.00 4.38
CA LEU A 80 7.55 4.56 5.24
C LEU A 80 6.18 4.96 4.68
N PRO A 81 5.93 6.20 4.25
CA PRO A 81 4.66 6.57 3.62
C PRO A 81 4.37 5.78 2.34
N SER A 82 5.39 5.58 1.49
CA SER A 82 5.24 4.80 0.26
C SER A 82 4.93 3.33 0.55
N ALA A 83 5.62 2.72 1.51
CA ALA A 83 5.35 1.34 1.91
C ALA A 83 3.96 1.19 2.55
N ILE A 84 3.57 2.09 3.46
CA ILE A 84 2.24 2.07 4.06
C ILE A 84 1.17 2.27 2.98
N GLY A 85 1.37 3.22 2.06
CA GLY A 85 0.48 3.45 0.94
C GLY A 85 0.30 2.18 0.10
N LEU A 86 1.40 1.57 -0.32
CA LEU A 86 1.38 0.35 -1.13
C LEU A 86 0.52 -0.78 -0.51
N PHE A 87 0.61 -0.97 0.81
CA PHE A 87 -0.12 -2.05 1.48
C PHE A 87 -1.53 -1.68 1.94
N GLN A 88 -1.80 -0.41 2.22
CA GLN A 88 -3.05 0.01 2.85
C GLN A 88 -4.02 0.78 1.94
N ASP A 89 -3.54 1.40 0.86
CA ASP A 89 -4.39 2.30 0.06
C ASP A 89 -5.62 1.58 -0.50
N ARG A 90 -5.49 0.35 -0.98
CA ARG A 90 -6.61 -0.45 -1.47
C ARG A 90 -7.71 -0.65 -0.41
N PHE A 91 -7.34 -0.93 0.85
CA PHE A 91 -8.31 -1.10 1.93
C PHE A 91 -8.91 0.24 2.36
N LYS A 92 -8.11 1.31 2.32
CA LYS A 92 -8.58 2.67 2.56
C LYS A 92 -9.62 3.09 1.52
N GLN A 93 -9.31 2.91 0.24
CA GLN A 93 -10.24 3.26 -0.85
C GLN A 93 -11.51 2.41 -0.78
N ALA A 94 -11.38 1.11 -0.55
CA ALA A 94 -12.52 0.21 -0.33
C ALA A 94 -13.40 0.67 0.85
N GLY A 95 -12.78 0.96 2.00
CA GLY A 95 -13.50 1.43 3.19
C GLY A 95 -14.19 2.78 2.98
N LEU A 96 -13.52 3.73 2.33
CA LEU A 96 -14.12 5.04 2.01
C LEU A 96 -15.29 4.91 1.05
N LYS A 97 -15.22 3.99 0.08
CA LYS A 97 -16.30 3.76 -0.90
C LYS A 97 -17.59 3.27 -0.23
N VAL A 98 -17.46 2.43 0.80
CA VAL A 98 -18.62 1.83 1.48
C VAL A 98 -19.13 2.62 2.68
N LYS A 99 -18.36 3.57 3.17
CA LYS A 99 -18.66 4.38 4.35
C LYS A 99 -20.04 5.05 4.32
N GLU A 100 -20.47 5.48 3.14
CA GLU A 100 -21.74 6.19 2.97
C GLU A 100 -22.95 5.26 2.78
N MET A 101 -22.69 3.96 2.61
CA MET A 101 -23.74 3.00 2.29
C MET A 101 -24.56 2.56 3.51
N ASN A 102 -24.06 2.81 4.71
CA ASN A 102 -24.72 2.54 6.00
C ASN A 102 -25.27 1.11 6.13
N LYS A 103 -24.53 0.13 5.59
CA LYS A 103 -24.86 -1.30 5.65
C LYS A 103 -23.82 -2.03 6.51
N PRO A 104 -24.22 -3.11 7.21
CA PRO A 104 -23.28 -3.89 8.00
C PRO A 104 -22.11 -4.41 7.15
N LEU A 105 -20.92 -4.38 7.70
CA LEU A 105 -19.70 -4.82 7.04
C LEU A 105 -19.32 -6.24 7.46
N ALA A 106 -18.83 -7.02 6.51
CA ALA A 106 -18.27 -8.33 6.76
C ALA A 106 -16.95 -8.53 6.01
N MET A 107 -16.18 -9.52 6.41
CA MET A 107 -14.96 -9.94 5.73
C MET A 107 -15.03 -11.45 5.44
N HIS A 108 -14.76 -11.84 4.20
CA HIS A 108 -14.77 -13.24 3.80
C HIS A 108 -13.34 -13.76 3.66
N LYS A 109 -12.98 -14.78 4.49
CA LYS A 109 -11.67 -15.45 4.49
C LYS A 109 -10.44 -14.51 4.57
N MET A 110 -10.63 -13.30 5.11
CA MET A 110 -9.55 -12.33 5.31
C MET A 110 -9.76 -11.58 6.63
N ASN A 111 -8.69 -10.94 7.12
CA ASN A 111 -8.73 -10.15 8.34
C ASN A 111 -7.90 -8.87 8.16
N PHE A 112 -8.56 -7.79 7.76
CA PHE A 112 -7.96 -6.48 7.61
C PHE A 112 -8.71 -5.43 8.44
N PRO A 113 -8.37 -5.28 9.71
CA PRO A 113 -9.05 -4.32 10.61
C PRO A 113 -9.07 -2.89 10.09
N SER A 114 -8.07 -2.49 9.31
CA SER A 114 -8.00 -1.17 8.69
C SER A 114 -9.19 -0.87 7.78
N PHE A 115 -9.79 -1.86 7.13
CA PHE A 115 -10.99 -1.67 6.32
C PHE A 115 -12.15 -1.12 7.17
N GLY A 116 -12.44 -1.75 8.33
CA GLY A 116 -13.46 -1.28 9.26
C GLY A 116 -13.18 0.13 9.78
N VAL A 117 -11.91 0.44 10.08
CA VAL A 117 -11.51 1.78 10.52
C VAL A 117 -11.83 2.83 9.45
N TYR A 118 -11.53 2.58 8.19
CA TYR A 118 -11.80 3.51 7.10
C TYR A 118 -13.29 3.61 6.76
N ALA A 119 -14.01 2.51 6.85
CA ALA A 119 -15.46 2.47 6.68
C ALA A 119 -16.20 3.09 7.89
N ARG A 120 -15.53 3.28 9.02
CA ARG A 120 -16.08 3.73 10.32
C ARG A 120 -17.16 2.80 10.87
N ASP A 121 -17.00 1.51 10.65
CA ASP A 121 -17.89 0.49 11.17
C ASP A 121 -17.12 -0.78 11.54
N THR A 122 -17.75 -1.64 12.33
CA THR A 122 -17.20 -2.93 12.73
C THR A 122 -17.45 -3.96 11.64
N ALA A 123 -16.40 -4.54 11.08
CA ALA A 123 -16.55 -5.61 10.11
C ALA A 123 -16.57 -6.98 10.80
N TYR A 124 -17.62 -7.74 10.54
CA TYR A 124 -17.85 -9.08 11.10
C TYR A 124 -17.18 -10.16 10.23
N ARG A 125 -16.85 -11.31 10.83
CA ARG A 125 -16.29 -12.45 10.08
C ARG A 125 -17.36 -13.29 9.39
N ASN A 126 -18.56 -13.31 9.95
CA ASN A 126 -19.71 -14.01 9.36
C ASN A 126 -20.48 -13.01 8.51
N HIS A 127 -20.92 -13.44 7.34
CA HIS A 127 -21.66 -12.62 6.40
C HIS A 127 -23.06 -13.18 6.16
N ASN A 128 -24.04 -12.30 6.11
CA ASN A 128 -25.43 -12.57 5.77
C ASN A 128 -25.82 -11.80 4.49
N ASP A 129 -27.00 -12.09 3.99
CA ASP A 129 -27.53 -11.38 2.83
C ASP A 129 -27.75 -9.88 3.14
N GLY A 130 -27.54 -9.04 2.18
CA GLY A 130 -27.65 -7.59 2.32
C GLY A 130 -26.44 -6.89 2.96
N GLN A 131 -25.44 -7.64 3.40
CA GLN A 131 -24.22 -7.07 3.95
C GLN A 131 -23.20 -6.70 2.85
N ILE A 132 -22.35 -5.73 3.19
CA ILE A 132 -21.18 -5.39 2.38
C ILE A 132 -20.04 -6.31 2.80
N ILE A 133 -19.48 -7.07 1.86
CA ILE A 133 -18.47 -8.07 2.12
C ILE A 133 -17.16 -7.66 1.43
N LEU A 134 -16.06 -7.54 2.20
CA LEU A 134 -14.71 -7.43 1.69
C LEU A 134 -14.13 -8.84 1.49
N LEU A 135 -13.60 -9.12 0.30
CA LEU A 135 -13.01 -10.40 -0.04
C LEU A 135 -11.88 -10.23 -1.07
N ARG A 136 -11.16 -11.30 -1.34
CA ARG A 136 -10.24 -11.33 -2.47
C ARG A 136 -11.02 -11.48 -3.77
N SER A 137 -10.60 -10.79 -4.84
CA SER A 137 -11.31 -10.82 -6.13
C SER A 137 -11.47 -12.22 -6.72
N ASN A 138 -10.55 -13.15 -6.44
CA ASN A 138 -10.63 -14.54 -6.85
C ASN A 138 -11.61 -15.41 -6.03
N GLN A 139 -12.27 -14.84 -5.04
CA GLN A 139 -13.23 -15.56 -4.17
C GLN A 139 -14.69 -15.08 -4.38
N ILE A 140 -14.92 -14.21 -5.34
CA ILE A 140 -16.26 -13.69 -5.63
C ILE A 140 -17.24 -14.81 -5.95
N ASP A 141 -16.81 -15.78 -6.74
CA ASP A 141 -17.64 -16.92 -7.19
C ASP A 141 -18.12 -17.80 -6.01
N GLU A 142 -17.43 -17.77 -4.87
CA GLU A 142 -17.82 -18.54 -3.70
C GLU A 142 -19.08 -18.00 -3.00
N LEU A 143 -19.41 -16.74 -3.23
CA LEU A 143 -20.54 -16.09 -2.55
C LEU A 143 -21.87 -16.21 -3.30
N GLY A 144 -21.87 -16.67 -4.54
CA GLY A 144 -23.04 -16.79 -5.39
C GLY A 144 -23.47 -15.45 -6.01
N SER A 145 -24.75 -15.08 -5.86
CA SER A 145 -25.27 -13.84 -6.44
C SER A 145 -24.78 -12.64 -5.62
N VAL A 146 -23.96 -11.79 -6.24
CA VAL A 146 -23.40 -10.61 -5.61
C VAL A 146 -23.35 -9.43 -6.57
N THR A 147 -23.53 -8.24 -6.05
CA THR A 147 -23.32 -6.98 -6.77
C THR A 147 -21.97 -6.39 -6.37
N GLU A 148 -21.04 -6.26 -7.33
CA GLU A 148 -19.71 -5.69 -7.09
C GLU A 148 -19.80 -4.15 -6.98
N ILE A 149 -19.22 -3.59 -5.89
CA ILE A 149 -19.16 -2.16 -5.62
C ILE A 149 -17.76 -1.60 -5.94
N TYR A 150 -16.74 -2.39 -5.65
CA TYR A 150 -15.35 -2.00 -5.75
C TYR A 150 -14.49 -3.21 -6.10
N ASN A 151 -13.57 -3.03 -7.03
CA ASN A 151 -12.58 -4.03 -7.37
C ASN A 151 -11.28 -3.33 -7.76
N ARG A 152 -10.24 -3.58 -6.99
CA ARG A 152 -8.92 -3.05 -7.26
C ARG A 152 -7.87 -3.88 -6.55
N SER A 153 -6.76 -4.11 -7.24
CA SER A 153 -5.55 -4.69 -6.65
C SER A 153 -5.84 -5.99 -5.87
N GLY A 154 -6.66 -6.88 -6.47
CA GLY A 154 -6.98 -8.21 -5.96
C GLY A 154 -7.90 -8.26 -4.75
N ILE A 155 -8.49 -7.12 -4.37
CA ILE A 155 -9.59 -7.08 -3.40
C ILE A 155 -10.86 -6.55 -4.05
N SER A 156 -11.98 -7.13 -3.67
CA SER A 156 -13.30 -6.70 -4.08
C SER A 156 -14.17 -6.43 -2.88
N VAL A 157 -15.08 -5.49 -3.05
CA VAL A 157 -16.19 -5.24 -2.13
C VAL A 157 -17.48 -5.50 -2.86
N VAL A 158 -18.28 -6.38 -2.31
CA VAL A 158 -19.53 -6.81 -2.90
C VAL A 158 -20.70 -6.67 -1.92
N ILE A 159 -21.91 -6.58 -2.43
CA ILE A 159 -23.13 -6.78 -1.66
C ILE A 159 -23.65 -8.16 -2.01
N LYS A 160 -23.94 -8.97 -1.01
CA LYS A 160 -24.61 -10.26 -1.18
C LYS A 160 -26.12 -10.01 -1.31
N GLU A 161 -26.70 -10.52 -2.37
CA GLU A 161 -28.14 -10.46 -2.67
C GLU A 161 -28.92 -11.52 -1.92
#